data_8279634ef2c35a3ec85b00dbe6c3b22e
#
_entry.id   8279634ef2c35a3ec85b00dbe6c3b22e
#
_cell.length_a   1.000
_cell.length_b   1.000
_cell.length_c   1.000
_cell.angle_alpha   90.00
_cell.angle_beta   90.00
_cell.angle_gamma   90.00
#
_symmetry.space_group_name_H-M   'P 1'
#
loop_
_entity.id
_entity.type
_entity.pdbx_description
1 polymer ?
#
loop_
_entity_poly.entity_id
_entity_poly.type
_entity_poly.pdbx_seq_one_letter_code
_entity_poly.pdbx_strand_id
1 'polypeptide(L)'
;MHLRILGSAAGGRFPQWNCGCANCAGVRGNAGKNTGQHAFPGKARTQAQLALSADGISWFLAGASPDLASQIESTPALHPRARRDSPIAGVVLASADLDHVLGLLLLRELQPLRVYAAPSILRILREENSMFSMLNRADPQVIWTPIKSAAPFPLQDVAGNDLALCYELYPLGGRYPKYVRTKDLPPQDATSALFFTSKSVTSKTSKRIGYLPAVGKLDDALLSKLEGLDVLLLDGTFWSDDELSRLDPTAERAHQMGHISVEESLRLLKNINVRRRIYIHINNTNPILNEAGPEHRAVRDAGWEIAEDNWYLEL
;
A
#
# COMPACT_ATOMS: atom_id res chain seq x y z
N MET A 1 -12.40 -11.30 -8.72
CA MET A 1 -11.26 -10.84 -7.88
C MET A 1 -11.74 -9.71 -7.00
N HIS A 2 -11.47 -9.80 -5.71
CA HIS A 2 -11.90 -8.83 -4.71
C HIS A 2 -10.69 -8.00 -4.27
N LEU A 3 -10.85 -6.69 -4.24
CA LEU A 3 -9.86 -5.73 -3.75
C LEU A 3 -10.52 -4.85 -2.68
N ARG A 4 -9.88 -4.72 -1.52
CA ARG A 4 -10.24 -3.75 -0.48
C ARG A 4 -9.09 -2.80 -0.21
N ILE A 5 -9.37 -1.52 -0.20
CA ILE A 5 -8.44 -0.49 0.27
C ILE A 5 -8.73 -0.32 1.77
N LEU A 6 -7.83 -0.83 2.61
CA LEU A 6 -7.99 -0.81 4.06
C LEU A 6 -7.61 0.55 4.63
N GLY A 7 -6.59 1.17 4.06
CA GLY A 7 -6.10 2.49 4.38
C GLY A 7 -5.48 3.17 3.17
N SER A 8 -5.42 4.50 3.17
CA SER A 8 -5.06 5.29 1.98
C SER A 8 -4.05 6.41 2.22
N ALA A 9 -3.65 6.69 3.47
CA ALA A 9 -2.63 7.68 3.79
C ALA A 9 -1.20 7.11 3.75
N ALA A 10 -0.20 7.99 3.58
CA ALA A 10 1.21 7.68 3.77
C ALA A 10 1.54 7.37 5.24
N GLY A 11 2.79 7.06 5.53
CA GLY A 11 3.27 6.54 6.81
C GLY A 11 2.95 7.38 8.06
N GLY A 12 2.63 8.66 7.90
CA GLY A 12 2.21 9.53 9.00
C GLY A 12 0.73 9.43 9.39
N ARG A 13 -0.10 8.75 8.63
CA ARG A 13 -1.58 8.82 8.69
C ARG A 13 -2.12 10.20 8.31
N PHE A 14 -3.45 10.31 8.27
CA PHE A 14 -4.13 11.60 8.15
C PHE A 14 -5.32 11.65 9.11
N PRO A 15 -5.35 12.59 10.08
CA PRO A 15 -4.31 13.58 10.39
C PRO A 15 -3.05 12.94 11.02
N GLN A 16 -1.87 13.50 10.71
CA GLN A 16 -0.61 13.06 11.31
C GLN A 16 -0.49 13.61 12.74
N TRP A 17 -0.06 12.76 13.67
CA TRP A 17 -0.11 13.03 15.12
C TRP A 17 0.61 14.31 15.58
N ASN A 18 1.73 14.67 14.95
CA ASN A 18 2.56 15.84 15.27
C ASN A 18 2.43 16.99 14.24
N CYS A 19 1.43 16.95 13.35
CA CYS A 19 1.26 17.95 12.30
C CYS A 19 0.07 18.88 12.58
N GLY A 20 0.30 20.19 12.41
CA GLY A 20 -0.71 21.24 12.51
C GLY A 20 -1.02 21.93 11.19
N CYS A 21 -0.65 21.35 10.03
CA CYS A 21 -0.98 21.93 8.72
C CYS A 21 -2.50 22.11 8.54
N ALA A 22 -2.90 22.90 7.55
CA ALA A 22 -4.29 23.23 7.29
C ALA A 22 -5.19 21.98 7.18
N ASN A 23 -4.72 20.95 6.48
CA ASN A 23 -5.44 19.67 6.34
C ASN A 23 -5.63 18.98 7.68
N CYS A 24 -4.53 18.76 8.44
CA CYS A 24 -4.57 18.06 9.73
C CYS A 24 -5.38 18.81 10.78
N ALA A 25 -5.23 20.13 10.87
CA ALA A 25 -6.02 20.98 11.76
C ALA A 25 -7.50 20.95 11.38
N GLY A 26 -7.78 21.01 10.08
CA GLY A 26 -9.13 20.97 9.55
C GLY A 26 -9.88 19.69 9.91
N VAL A 27 -9.28 18.52 9.64
CA VAL A 27 -9.89 17.21 9.96
C VAL A 27 -10.07 17.02 11.47
N ARG A 28 -9.09 17.44 12.33
CA ARG A 28 -9.26 17.41 13.77
C ARG A 28 -10.37 18.34 14.24
N GLY A 29 -10.53 19.49 13.59
CA GLY A 29 -11.63 20.43 13.88
C GLY A 29 -13.01 19.87 13.55
N ASN A 30 -13.12 18.87 12.67
CA ASN A 30 -14.37 18.16 12.38
C ASN A 30 -14.77 17.19 13.48
N ALA A 31 -13.80 16.66 14.25
CA ALA A 31 -14.07 15.73 15.34
C ALA A 31 -14.77 16.49 16.50
N GLY A 32 -16.04 16.17 16.76
CA GLY A 32 -16.81 16.77 17.87
C GLY A 32 -17.61 18.02 17.52
N LYS A 33 -17.62 18.47 16.28
CA LYS A 33 -18.56 19.51 15.80
C LYS A 33 -19.67 18.88 14.97
N ASN A 34 -20.92 19.17 15.33
CA ASN A 34 -22.01 19.02 14.36
C ASN A 34 -21.59 19.81 13.11
N THR A 35 -21.49 19.14 11.99
CA THR A 35 -20.96 19.67 10.70
C THR A 35 -21.75 20.88 10.24
N GLY A 36 -21.42 22.05 10.78
CA GLY A 36 -21.91 23.34 10.32
C GLY A 36 -21.10 23.82 9.09
N GLN A 37 -21.49 24.92 8.52
CA GLN A 37 -21.02 25.52 7.24
C GLN A 37 -19.50 25.72 7.06
N HIS A 38 -18.64 25.33 8.00
CA HIS A 38 -17.17 25.51 7.97
C HIS A 38 -16.37 24.24 8.31
N ALA A 39 -16.96 23.04 8.09
CA ALA A 39 -16.21 21.79 8.25
C ALA A 39 -15.17 21.65 7.13
N PHE A 40 -13.95 21.20 7.46
CA PHE A 40 -12.95 20.87 6.45
C PHE A 40 -13.50 19.76 5.55
N PRO A 41 -13.52 19.95 4.22
CA PRO A 41 -14.07 18.98 3.28
C PRO A 41 -13.03 17.89 2.99
N GLY A 42 -12.81 17.00 3.95
CA GLY A 42 -11.89 15.88 3.85
C GLY A 42 -12.09 14.92 5.02
N LYS A 43 -11.59 13.70 4.88
CA LYS A 43 -11.79 12.57 5.80
C LYS A 43 -10.46 12.11 6.38
N ALA A 44 -10.47 11.67 7.65
CA ALA A 44 -9.33 10.99 8.25
C ALA A 44 -9.03 9.68 7.50
N ARG A 45 -7.74 9.29 7.46
CA ARG A 45 -7.26 8.11 6.72
C ARG A 45 -6.20 7.37 7.53
N THR A 46 -6.28 6.06 7.54
CA THR A 46 -5.25 5.17 8.07
C THR A 46 -4.16 4.92 7.01
N GLN A 47 -3.04 4.35 7.41
CA GLN A 47 -1.90 4.12 6.52
C GLN A 47 -2.25 3.15 5.40
N ALA A 48 -1.67 3.38 4.21
CA ALA A 48 -1.96 2.67 2.99
C ALA A 48 -1.77 1.17 3.12
N GLN A 49 -2.83 0.42 2.82
CA GLN A 49 -2.82 -1.03 2.86
C GLN A 49 -3.96 -1.59 2.02
N LEU A 50 -3.71 -2.72 1.34
CA LEU A 50 -4.72 -3.43 0.57
C LEU A 50 -4.97 -4.82 1.12
N ALA A 51 -6.17 -5.34 0.87
CA ALA A 51 -6.48 -6.76 0.97
C ALA A 51 -7.03 -7.25 -0.38
N LEU A 52 -6.51 -8.39 -0.85
CA LEU A 52 -6.86 -9.00 -2.13
C LEU A 52 -7.31 -10.44 -1.92
N SER A 53 -8.31 -10.86 -2.69
CA SER A 53 -8.82 -12.24 -2.66
C SER A 53 -9.31 -12.65 -4.04
N ALA A 54 -9.15 -13.92 -4.42
CA ALA A 54 -9.77 -14.46 -5.62
C ALA A 54 -11.21 -14.91 -5.36
N ASP A 55 -11.52 -15.39 -4.17
CA ASP A 55 -12.76 -16.06 -3.78
C ASP A 55 -13.63 -15.30 -2.76
N GLY A 56 -13.09 -14.20 -2.20
CA GLY A 56 -13.74 -13.44 -1.12
C GLY A 56 -13.65 -14.10 0.26
N ILE A 57 -12.95 -15.24 0.38
CA ILE A 57 -12.83 -16.04 1.61
C ILE A 57 -11.42 -15.97 2.18
N SER A 58 -10.41 -16.22 1.34
CA SER A 58 -8.99 -16.20 1.72
C SER A 58 -8.35 -14.92 1.21
N TRP A 59 -7.72 -14.15 2.10
CA TRP A 59 -7.22 -12.82 1.81
C TRP A 59 -5.70 -12.74 1.92
N PHE A 60 -5.08 -11.98 1.02
CA PHE A 60 -3.70 -11.55 1.11
C PHE A 60 -3.64 -10.05 1.35
N LEU A 61 -2.78 -9.64 2.27
CA LEU A 61 -2.52 -8.22 2.50
C LEU A 61 -1.33 -7.76 1.65
N ALA A 62 -1.44 -6.59 1.03
CA ALA A 62 -0.29 -5.90 0.45
C ALA A 62 0.17 -4.85 1.46
N GLY A 63 1.30 -5.14 2.11
CA GLY A 63 1.78 -4.43 3.28
C GLY A 63 1.19 -4.93 4.60
N ALA A 64 1.75 -4.45 5.71
CA ALA A 64 1.25 -4.65 7.07
C ALA A 64 1.45 -3.36 7.87
N SER A 65 0.49 -2.46 7.77
CA SER A 65 0.57 -1.13 8.37
C SER A 65 0.45 -1.19 9.90
N PRO A 66 0.98 -0.22 10.65
CA PRO A 66 0.74 -0.07 12.08
C PRO A 66 -0.75 0.03 12.45
N ASP A 67 -1.60 0.39 11.50
CA ASP A 67 -3.05 0.50 11.67
C ASP A 67 -3.81 -0.81 11.47
N LEU A 68 -3.11 -1.91 11.15
CA LEU A 68 -3.70 -3.18 10.73
C LEU A 68 -4.82 -3.67 11.64
N ALA A 69 -4.67 -3.57 12.97
CA ALA A 69 -5.71 -4.03 13.90
C ALA A 69 -7.04 -3.27 13.70
N SER A 70 -6.98 -1.94 13.60
CA SER A 70 -8.18 -1.13 13.35
C SER A 70 -8.74 -1.32 11.95
N GLN A 71 -7.88 -1.58 10.98
CA GLN A 71 -8.27 -1.89 9.59
C GLN A 71 -9.00 -3.25 9.48
N ILE A 72 -8.54 -4.26 10.23
CA ILE A 72 -9.24 -5.55 10.33
C ILE A 72 -10.61 -5.34 10.97
N GLU A 73 -10.70 -4.65 12.11
CA GLU A 73 -11.96 -4.41 12.83
C GLU A 73 -12.98 -3.63 11.98
N SER A 74 -12.53 -2.70 11.14
CA SER A 74 -13.42 -1.97 10.22
C SER A 74 -13.81 -2.76 8.96
N THR A 75 -13.24 -3.97 8.76
CA THR A 75 -13.42 -4.77 7.53
C THR A 75 -14.01 -6.16 7.85
N PRO A 76 -15.35 -6.32 7.85
CA PRO A 76 -15.99 -7.59 8.22
C PRO A 76 -15.50 -8.84 7.46
N ALA A 77 -15.03 -8.67 6.21
CA ALA A 77 -14.47 -9.75 5.42
C ALA A 77 -13.14 -10.31 5.99
N LEU A 78 -12.48 -9.57 6.88
CA LEU A 78 -11.23 -9.98 7.55
C LEU A 78 -11.47 -10.46 8.98
N HIS A 79 -12.74 -10.48 9.47
CA HIS A 79 -13.04 -10.96 10.80
C HIS A 79 -12.88 -12.49 10.91
N PRO A 80 -12.50 -13.00 12.08
CA PRO A 80 -12.44 -14.44 12.33
C PRO A 80 -13.82 -15.07 12.18
N ARG A 81 -13.86 -16.24 11.55
CA ARG A 81 -15.09 -17.03 11.32
C ARG A 81 -15.30 -18.09 12.41
N ALA A 82 -14.32 -18.25 13.29
CA ALA A 82 -14.35 -19.19 14.42
C ALA A 82 -13.61 -18.59 15.62
N ARG A 83 -13.60 -19.30 16.75
CA ARG A 83 -13.01 -18.83 18.02
C ARG A 83 -11.54 -18.40 17.90
N ARG A 84 -10.76 -19.06 17.06
CA ARG A 84 -9.37 -18.75 16.70
C ARG A 84 -9.21 -19.06 15.23
N ASP A 85 -9.39 -18.07 14.38
CA ASP A 85 -9.33 -18.16 12.93
C ASP A 85 -8.81 -16.84 12.35
N SER A 86 -8.30 -16.92 11.15
CA SER A 86 -7.97 -15.71 10.38
C SER A 86 -8.23 -16.00 8.89
N PRO A 87 -9.00 -15.17 8.21
CA PRO A 87 -9.12 -15.25 6.76
C PRO A 87 -7.86 -14.74 6.03
N ILE A 88 -6.89 -14.17 6.78
CA ILE A 88 -5.63 -13.66 6.21
C ILE A 88 -4.68 -14.84 6.00
N ALA A 89 -4.50 -15.25 4.76
CA ALA A 89 -3.62 -16.35 4.36
C ALA A 89 -2.15 -15.93 4.27
N GLY A 90 -1.89 -14.63 4.00
CA GLY A 90 -0.53 -14.14 3.89
C GLY A 90 -0.42 -12.64 3.69
N VAL A 91 0.83 -12.17 3.69
CA VAL A 91 1.21 -10.77 3.50
C VAL A 91 2.27 -10.68 2.42
N VAL A 92 2.13 -9.74 1.49
CA VAL A 92 3.10 -9.42 0.44
C VAL A 92 3.69 -8.05 0.74
N LEU A 93 5.01 -7.97 0.88
CA LEU A 93 5.70 -6.73 1.25
C LEU A 93 6.37 -6.09 0.04
N ALA A 94 6.14 -4.81 -0.16
CA ALA A 94 6.77 -4.00 -1.21
C ALA A 94 8.13 -3.43 -0.80
N SER A 95 8.34 -3.18 0.50
CA SER A 95 9.56 -2.60 1.08
C SER A 95 9.70 -2.99 2.55
N ALA A 96 10.78 -2.54 3.20
CA ALA A 96 10.97 -2.65 4.65
C ALA A 96 10.56 -1.39 5.42
N ASP A 97 9.85 -0.45 4.81
CA ASP A 97 9.40 0.76 5.49
C ASP A 97 8.44 0.42 6.63
N LEU A 98 8.51 1.19 7.73
CA LEU A 98 7.81 0.87 8.96
C LEU A 98 6.29 0.83 8.78
N ASP A 99 5.74 1.67 7.93
CA ASP A 99 4.33 1.67 7.56
C ASP A 99 3.90 0.46 6.73
N HIS A 100 4.87 -0.27 6.14
CA HIS A 100 4.60 -1.52 5.40
C HIS A 100 4.87 -2.79 6.20
N VAL A 101 5.57 -2.73 7.35
CA VAL A 101 6.02 -3.95 8.04
C VAL A 101 5.65 -4.04 9.52
N LEU A 102 5.42 -2.93 10.23
CA LEU A 102 5.20 -2.97 11.69
C LEU A 102 3.93 -3.74 12.07
N GLY A 103 2.91 -3.73 11.24
CA GLY A 103 1.67 -4.48 11.46
C GLY A 103 1.87 -6.00 11.51
N LEU A 104 2.97 -6.54 10.97
CA LEU A 104 3.30 -7.96 11.12
C LEU A 104 3.39 -8.36 12.60
N LEU A 105 3.88 -7.47 13.47
CA LEU A 105 3.98 -7.73 14.91
C LEU A 105 2.61 -7.83 15.59
N LEU A 106 1.57 -7.26 15.00
CA LEU A 106 0.19 -7.39 15.47
C LEU A 106 -0.40 -8.77 15.14
N LEU A 107 0.17 -9.48 14.17
CA LEU A 107 -0.23 -10.84 13.78
C LEU A 107 0.49 -11.93 14.58
N ARG A 108 1.16 -11.59 15.68
CA ARG A 108 1.93 -12.54 16.53
C ARG A 108 1.09 -13.55 17.30
N GLU A 109 -0.23 -13.50 17.20
CA GLU A 109 -1.17 -14.28 18.02
C GLU A 109 -1.29 -15.75 17.60
N LEU A 110 -0.20 -16.32 17.07
CA LEU A 110 -0.02 -17.74 16.76
C LEU A 110 -0.92 -18.27 15.63
N GLN A 111 -1.53 -17.41 14.84
CA GLN A 111 -2.19 -17.83 13.61
C GLN A 111 -1.14 -18.00 12.51
N PRO A 112 -1.09 -19.19 11.86
CA PRO A 112 -0.14 -19.41 10.77
C PRO A 112 -0.43 -18.49 9.59
N LEU A 113 0.61 -17.88 9.03
CA LEU A 113 0.51 -17.08 7.82
C LEU A 113 1.79 -17.17 6.97
N ARG A 114 1.71 -16.77 5.72
CA ARG A 114 2.86 -16.73 4.83
C ARG A 114 3.24 -15.26 4.53
N VAL A 115 4.53 -14.95 4.57
CA VAL A 115 5.06 -13.63 4.24
C VAL A 115 5.94 -13.73 3.00
N TYR A 116 5.60 -12.93 1.98
CA TYR A 116 6.29 -12.87 0.71
C TYR A 116 6.99 -11.52 0.56
N ALA A 117 8.27 -11.52 0.22
CA ALA A 117 9.02 -10.31 -0.07
C ALA A 117 10.30 -10.62 -0.88
N ALA A 118 10.95 -9.56 -1.36
CA ALA A 118 12.31 -9.67 -1.89
C ALA A 118 13.26 -10.26 -0.81
N PRO A 119 14.29 -11.04 -1.21
CA PRO A 119 15.22 -11.65 -0.26
C PRO A 119 15.84 -10.65 0.71
N SER A 120 16.19 -9.47 0.23
CA SER A 120 16.77 -8.38 1.04
C SER A 120 15.82 -7.92 2.15
N ILE A 121 14.53 -7.78 1.85
CA ILE A 121 13.52 -7.38 2.84
C ILE A 121 13.37 -8.47 3.91
N LEU A 122 13.30 -9.74 3.51
CA LEU A 122 13.23 -10.86 4.47
C LEU A 122 14.47 -10.91 5.37
N ARG A 123 15.67 -10.67 4.82
CA ARG A 123 16.89 -10.60 5.59
C ARG A 123 16.84 -9.48 6.64
N ILE A 124 16.44 -8.28 6.25
CA ILE A 124 16.27 -7.13 7.16
C ILE A 124 15.35 -7.49 8.34
N LEU A 125 14.20 -8.11 8.06
CA LEU A 125 13.22 -8.41 9.10
C LEU A 125 13.67 -9.55 10.02
N ARG A 126 14.24 -10.63 9.45
CA ARG A 126 14.55 -11.86 10.19
C ARG A 126 15.90 -11.84 10.90
N GLU A 127 16.89 -11.19 10.30
CA GLU A 127 18.29 -11.29 10.76
C GLU A 127 18.75 -10.02 11.45
N GLU A 128 18.24 -8.85 11.04
CA GLU A 128 18.73 -7.57 11.55
C GLU A 128 17.81 -6.96 12.62
N ASN A 129 16.58 -7.44 12.74
CA ASN A 129 15.59 -6.90 13.66
C ASN A 129 15.01 -7.98 14.59
N SER A 130 15.54 -8.06 15.80
CA SER A 130 15.14 -9.07 16.80
C SER A 130 13.65 -9.03 17.16
N MET A 131 12.94 -7.91 16.99
CA MET A 131 11.51 -7.81 17.26
C MET A 131 10.69 -8.82 16.44
N PHE A 132 11.07 -9.06 15.18
CA PHE A 132 10.34 -10.00 14.31
C PHE A 132 10.56 -11.48 14.68
N SER A 133 11.46 -11.80 15.61
CA SER A 133 11.56 -13.15 16.20
C SER A 133 10.30 -13.55 16.95
N MET A 134 9.47 -12.58 17.37
CA MET A 134 8.14 -12.84 17.94
C MET A 134 7.20 -13.60 17.00
N LEU A 135 7.49 -13.61 15.70
CA LEU A 135 6.73 -14.35 14.69
C LEU A 135 7.19 -15.80 14.51
N ASN A 136 8.17 -16.26 15.30
CA ASN A 136 8.71 -17.63 15.27
C ASN A 136 8.40 -18.41 16.56
N ARG A 137 7.33 -18.05 17.29
CA ARG A 137 6.97 -18.68 18.57
C ARG A 137 6.25 -20.02 18.43
N ALA A 138 5.72 -20.32 17.27
CA ALA A 138 5.15 -21.62 16.91
C ALA A 138 5.83 -22.13 15.63
N ASP A 139 5.80 -23.44 15.40
CA ASP A 139 6.43 -24.06 14.22
C ASP A 139 5.36 -24.78 13.36
N PRO A 140 5.07 -24.27 12.17
CA PRO A 140 5.41 -22.93 11.67
C PRO A 140 4.38 -21.87 12.10
N GLN A 141 4.81 -20.71 12.59
CA GLN A 141 3.94 -19.54 12.74
C GLN A 141 3.98 -18.71 11.47
N VAL A 142 5.16 -18.30 11.01
CA VAL A 142 5.32 -17.57 9.74
C VAL A 142 6.21 -18.34 8.78
N ILE A 143 5.68 -18.57 7.58
CA ILE A 143 6.45 -19.13 6.47
C ILE A 143 7.00 -17.96 5.64
N TRP A 144 8.28 -17.65 5.81
CA TRP A 144 8.96 -16.62 5.07
C TRP A 144 9.34 -17.09 3.67
N THR A 145 8.74 -16.49 2.65
CA THR A 145 8.88 -16.93 1.25
C THR A 145 9.59 -15.87 0.43
N PRO A 146 10.86 -16.08 0.08
CA PRO A 146 11.62 -15.14 -0.75
C PRO A 146 11.12 -15.19 -2.19
N ILE A 147 10.85 -14.02 -2.77
CA ILE A 147 10.46 -13.88 -4.17
C ILE A 147 11.56 -13.17 -4.92
N LYS A 148 12.07 -13.84 -5.93
CA LYS A 148 12.96 -13.24 -6.93
C LYS A 148 12.10 -12.61 -8.02
N SER A 149 12.46 -11.40 -8.45
CA SER A 149 11.73 -10.64 -9.46
C SER A 149 11.63 -11.37 -10.80
N ALA A 150 10.68 -10.94 -11.63
CA ALA A 150 10.51 -11.18 -13.05
C ALA A 150 9.60 -12.34 -13.51
N ALA A 151 8.98 -13.10 -12.61
CA ALA A 151 7.97 -14.08 -13.03
C ALA A 151 6.77 -14.07 -12.08
N PRO A 152 5.55 -14.26 -12.60
CA PRO A 152 4.38 -14.42 -11.75
C PRO A 152 4.54 -15.62 -10.81
N PHE A 153 4.28 -15.41 -9.54
CA PHE A 153 4.39 -16.41 -8.48
C PHE A 153 3.01 -16.68 -7.87
N PRO A 154 2.59 -17.96 -7.70
CA PRO A 154 1.29 -18.26 -7.09
C PRO A 154 1.31 -17.94 -5.59
N LEU A 155 0.28 -17.24 -5.14
CA LEU A 155 0.04 -17.02 -3.71
C LEU A 155 -0.63 -18.26 -3.11
N GLN A 156 -0.03 -18.78 -2.04
CA GLN A 156 -0.44 -20.00 -1.37
C GLN A 156 -0.76 -19.72 0.11
N ASP A 157 -1.66 -20.51 0.68
CA ASP A 157 -1.84 -20.57 2.12
C ASP A 157 -0.65 -21.27 2.81
N VAL A 158 -0.73 -21.43 4.12
CA VAL A 158 0.33 -22.12 4.91
C VAL A 158 0.43 -23.61 4.60
N ALA A 159 -0.64 -24.23 4.12
CA ALA A 159 -0.64 -25.64 3.71
C ALA A 159 -0.07 -25.85 2.29
N GLY A 160 0.20 -24.75 1.56
CA GLY A 160 0.71 -24.79 0.19
C GLY A 160 -0.38 -24.86 -0.88
N ASN A 161 -1.66 -24.67 -0.53
CA ASN A 161 -2.74 -24.61 -1.49
C ASN A 161 -2.68 -23.31 -2.30
N ASP A 162 -2.75 -23.39 -3.63
CA ASP A 162 -2.85 -22.23 -4.54
C ASP A 162 -4.22 -21.57 -4.37
N LEU A 163 -4.24 -20.29 -4.03
CA LEU A 163 -5.46 -19.51 -3.79
C LEU A 163 -5.91 -18.70 -5.03
N ALA A 164 -5.56 -19.17 -6.21
CA ALA A 164 -5.96 -18.59 -7.50
C ALA A 164 -5.55 -17.12 -7.71
N LEU A 165 -4.56 -16.64 -6.96
CA LEU A 165 -3.90 -15.37 -7.15
C LEU A 165 -2.43 -15.61 -7.48
N CYS A 166 -1.94 -14.92 -8.51
CA CYS A 166 -0.52 -14.78 -8.76
C CYS A 166 -0.10 -13.35 -8.45
N TYR A 167 1.15 -13.21 -8.04
CA TYR A 167 1.73 -11.89 -7.95
C TYR A 167 3.12 -11.85 -8.60
N GLU A 168 3.47 -10.70 -9.11
CA GLU A 168 4.78 -10.39 -9.67
C GLU A 168 5.35 -9.19 -8.92
N LEU A 169 6.60 -9.32 -8.49
CA LEU A 169 7.36 -8.26 -7.88
C LEU A 169 8.20 -7.57 -8.97
N TYR A 170 8.01 -6.27 -9.17
CA TYR A 170 8.81 -5.47 -10.09
C TYR A 170 9.69 -4.51 -9.29
N PRO A 171 11.02 -4.64 -9.36
CA PRO A 171 11.94 -3.79 -8.62
C PRO A 171 11.85 -2.34 -9.08
N LEU A 172 11.69 -1.43 -8.15
CA LEU A 172 11.70 0.02 -8.39
C LEU A 172 13.04 0.64 -7.93
N GLY A 173 13.78 -0.08 -7.07
CA GLY A 173 14.97 0.43 -6.45
C GLY A 173 14.69 1.46 -5.37
N GLY A 174 15.67 2.30 -5.09
CA GLY A 174 15.52 3.36 -4.09
C GLY A 174 16.47 3.21 -2.91
N ARG A 175 16.06 3.74 -1.76
CA ARG A 175 16.84 3.68 -0.51
C ARG A 175 16.14 2.77 0.48
N TYR A 176 16.93 1.98 1.21
CA TYR A 176 16.42 1.28 2.38
C TYR A 176 16.11 2.25 3.53
N PRO A 177 15.16 1.92 4.40
CA PRO A 177 14.86 2.73 5.58
C PRO A 177 16.08 3.00 6.44
N LYS A 178 16.13 4.16 7.11
CA LYS A 178 17.29 4.61 7.91
C LYS A 178 17.66 3.68 9.08
N TYR A 179 16.77 2.79 9.52
CA TYR A 179 17.07 1.82 10.57
C TYR A 179 17.84 0.60 10.05
N VAL A 180 17.90 0.38 8.73
CA VAL A 180 18.66 -0.71 8.10
C VAL A 180 20.15 -0.37 8.13
N ARG A 181 20.95 -1.27 8.69
CA ARG A 181 22.38 -1.05 8.88
C ARG A 181 23.24 -1.80 7.87
N THR A 182 22.72 -2.85 7.27
CA THR A 182 23.45 -3.67 6.28
C THR A 182 23.71 -2.86 5.02
N LYS A 183 24.98 -2.79 4.62
CA LYS A 183 25.41 -2.00 3.45
C LYS A 183 25.41 -2.80 2.14
N ASP A 184 25.40 -4.13 2.21
CA ASP A 184 25.56 -5.02 1.05
C ASP A 184 24.23 -5.50 0.46
N LEU A 185 23.15 -4.74 0.69
CA LEU A 185 21.85 -5.05 0.11
C LEU A 185 21.72 -4.46 -1.31
N PRO A 186 21.22 -5.25 -2.29
CA PRO A 186 21.00 -4.76 -3.64
C PRO A 186 20.02 -3.58 -3.66
N PRO A 187 20.40 -2.39 -4.16
CA PRO A 187 19.51 -1.22 -4.16
C PRO A 187 18.19 -1.44 -4.89
N GLN A 188 18.16 -2.31 -5.88
CA GLN A 188 16.95 -2.66 -6.65
C GLN A 188 15.88 -3.34 -5.80
N ASP A 189 16.23 -3.97 -4.68
CA ASP A 189 15.29 -4.66 -3.79
C ASP A 189 14.67 -3.73 -2.73
N ALA A 190 15.10 -2.46 -2.66
CA ALA A 190 14.67 -1.55 -1.59
C ALA A 190 13.16 -1.30 -1.63
N THR A 191 12.61 -1.10 -2.81
CA THR A 191 11.17 -0.89 -3.04
C THR A 191 10.74 -1.63 -4.30
N SER A 192 9.51 -2.14 -4.31
CA SER A 192 8.94 -2.87 -5.44
C SER A 192 7.51 -2.44 -5.73
N ALA A 193 7.16 -2.44 -7.01
CA ALA A 193 5.77 -2.48 -7.43
C ALA A 193 5.24 -3.90 -7.32
N LEU A 194 3.99 -4.05 -6.92
CA LEU A 194 3.30 -5.33 -6.80
C LEU A 194 2.22 -5.45 -7.87
N PHE A 195 2.32 -6.45 -8.73
CA PHE A 195 1.29 -6.75 -9.73
C PHE A 195 0.58 -8.03 -9.35
N PHE A 196 -0.73 -7.95 -9.17
CA PHE A 196 -1.57 -9.09 -8.83
C PHE A 196 -2.41 -9.51 -10.03
N THR A 197 -2.50 -10.81 -10.25
CA THR A 197 -3.31 -11.40 -11.33
C THR A 197 -4.17 -12.51 -10.76
N SER A 198 -5.49 -12.45 -10.99
CA SER A 198 -6.38 -13.57 -10.64
C SER A 198 -6.30 -14.65 -11.73
N LYS A 199 -6.19 -15.90 -11.31
CA LYS A 199 -6.43 -17.05 -12.19
C LYS A 199 -7.95 -17.30 -12.18
N SER A 200 -8.64 -16.99 -13.26
CA SER A 200 -10.06 -17.34 -13.33
C SER A 200 -10.24 -18.81 -13.69
N VAL A 201 -10.99 -19.53 -12.86
CA VAL A 201 -11.40 -20.91 -13.12
C VAL A 201 -12.56 -20.97 -14.14
N THR A 202 -13.34 -19.89 -14.25
CA THR A 202 -14.59 -19.83 -15.02
C THR A 202 -14.61 -18.81 -16.14
N SER A 203 -13.71 -17.81 -16.13
CA SER A 203 -13.63 -16.73 -17.12
C SER A 203 -12.33 -16.85 -17.94
N LYS A 204 -12.43 -16.59 -19.26
CA LYS A 204 -11.24 -16.54 -20.15
C LYS A 204 -10.36 -15.31 -19.92
N THR A 205 -10.77 -14.37 -19.05
CA THR A 205 -10.07 -13.10 -18.79
C THR A 205 -9.57 -13.05 -17.35
N SER A 206 -8.25 -13.02 -17.19
CA SER A 206 -7.62 -12.72 -15.90
C SER A 206 -7.78 -11.24 -15.56
N LYS A 207 -7.93 -10.92 -14.28
CA LYS A 207 -7.95 -9.54 -13.76
C LYS A 207 -6.56 -9.16 -13.26
N ARG A 208 -6.12 -7.94 -13.58
CA ARG A 208 -4.78 -7.45 -13.24
C ARG A 208 -4.84 -6.14 -12.47
N ILE A 209 -4.12 -6.11 -11.34
CA ILE A 209 -4.01 -4.92 -10.47
C ILE A 209 -2.53 -4.58 -10.32
N GLY A 210 -2.17 -3.30 -10.48
CA GLY A 210 -0.88 -2.74 -10.09
C GLY A 210 -0.99 -1.95 -8.80
N TYR A 211 -0.10 -2.20 -7.84
CA TYR A 211 0.02 -1.46 -6.58
C TYR A 211 1.43 -0.90 -6.42
N LEU A 212 1.55 0.40 -6.55
CA LEU A 212 2.79 1.17 -6.53
C LEU A 212 2.66 2.30 -5.48
N PRO A 213 2.74 1.98 -4.17
CA PRO A 213 2.54 3.00 -3.11
C PRO A 213 3.69 4.01 -3.03
N ALA A 214 4.87 3.65 -3.52
CA ALA A 214 6.03 4.52 -3.62
C ALA A 214 6.74 4.24 -4.95
N VAL A 215 6.86 5.24 -5.81
CA VAL A 215 7.57 5.15 -7.08
C VAL A 215 8.26 6.47 -7.40
N GLY A 216 9.58 6.44 -7.52
CA GLY A 216 10.36 7.65 -7.80
C GLY A 216 10.45 8.00 -9.29
N LYS A 217 10.22 7.04 -10.18
CA LYS A 217 10.33 7.23 -11.62
C LYS A 217 9.46 6.23 -12.39
N LEU A 218 8.80 6.70 -13.42
CA LEU A 218 8.08 5.89 -14.39
C LEU A 218 8.92 5.81 -15.68
N ASP A 219 9.66 4.71 -15.86
CA ASP A 219 10.40 4.46 -17.09
C ASP A 219 9.55 3.66 -18.09
N ASP A 220 10.03 3.54 -19.34
CA ASP A 220 9.29 2.89 -20.43
C ASP A 220 8.96 1.42 -20.12
N ALA A 221 9.83 0.72 -19.41
CA ALA A 221 9.60 -0.67 -19.02
C ALA A 221 8.45 -0.79 -18.01
N LEU A 222 8.41 0.09 -17.00
CA LEU A 222 7.33 0.17 -16.05
C LEU A 222 6.03 0.62 -16.72
N LEU A 223 6.08 1.67 -17.55
CA LEU A 223 4.91 2.14 -18.33
C LEU A 223 4.28 1.00 -19.14
N SER A 224 5.10 0.20 -19.81
CA SER A 224 4.62 -0.98 -20.57
C SER A 224 3.92 -2.01 -19.67
N LYS A 225 4.34 -2.17 -18.42
CA LYS A 225 3.70 -3.07 -17.45
C LYS A 225 2.36 -2.52 -16.91
N LEU A 226 2.21 -1.21 -16.89
CA LEU A 226 0.95 -0.57 -16.46
C LEU A 226 -0.15 -0.70 -17.51
N GLU A 227 0.21 -0.88 -18.78
CA GLU A 227 -0.77 -1.01 -19.87
C GLU A 227 -1.71 -2.20 -19.67
N GLY A 228 -3.00 -1.96 -19.87
CA GLY A 228 -4.04 -2.98 -19.81
C GLY A 228 -4.37 -3.46 -18.39
N LEU A 229 -3.98 -2.74 -17.34
CA LEU A 229 -4.43 -3.05 -15.98
C LEU A 229 -5.92 -2.76 -15.82
N ASP A 230 -6.64 -3.61 -15.07
CA ASP A 230 -8.00 -3.31 -14.62
C ASP A 230 -8.00 -2.21 -13.56
N VAL A 231 -7.01 -2.22 -12.65
CA VAL A 231 -6.83 -1.20 -11.60
C VAL A 231 -5.35 -0.87 -11.43
N LEU A 232 -5.03 0.40 -11.39
CA LEU A 232 -3.75 0.94 -10.97
C LEU A 232 -3.95 1.74 -9.69
N LEU A 233 -3.29 1.31 -8.60
CA LEU A 233 -3.15 2.10 -7.38
C LEU A 233 -1.74 2.69 -7.36
N LEU A 234 -1.65 3.99 -7.57
CA LEU A 234 -0.39 4.70 -7.78
C LEU A 234 -0.08 5.64 -6.62
N ASP A 235 1.19 5.85 -6.40
CA ASP A 235 1.77 6.82 -5.48
C ASP A 235 1.11 8.21 -5.59
N GLY A 236 0.42 8.61 -4.54
CA GLY A 236 -0.23 9.90 -4.39
C GLY A 236 0.37 10.73 -3.25
N THR A 237 1.61 10.41 -2.84
CA THR A 237 2.21 10.97 -1.63
C THR A 237 2.24 12.50 -1.66
N PHE A 238 2.75 13.10 -2.70
CA PHE A 238 2.89 14.55 -2.81
C PHE A 238 2.23 15.09 -4.08
N TRP A 239 1.61 16.26 -3.97
CA TRP A 239 1.08 16.99 -5.12
C TRP A 239 2.18 17.46 -6.07
N SER A 240 3.17 18.19 -5.52
CA SER A 240 4.33 18.71 -6.26
C SER A 240 5.64 18.23 -5.64
N ASP A 241 6.72 18.24 -6.41
CA ASP A 241 8.03 17.80 -5.95
C ASP A 241 8.55 18.61 -4.74
N ASP A 242 8.20 19.88 -4.67
CA ASP A 242 8.62 20.81 -3.63
C ASP A 242 7.60 21.02 -2.49
N GLU A 243 6.55 20.19 -2.40
CA GLU A 243 5.46 20.35 -1.43
C GLU A 243 5.96 20.50 0.01
N LEU A 244 6.84 19.62 0.47
CA LEU A 244 7.39 19.70 1.83
C LEU A 244 8.38 20.82 2.00
N SER A 245 9.23 21.09 1.00
CA SER A 245 10.25 22.14 1.10
C SER A 245 9.63 23.56 1.11
N ARG A 246 8.40 23.73 0.64
CA ARG A 246 7.62 24.95 0.84
C ARG A 246 7.17 25.15 2.30
N LEU A 247 6.98 24.06 3.05
CA LEU A 247 6.58 24.10 4.47
C LEU A 247 7.81 24.17 5.38
N ASP A 248 8.86 23.42 5.05
CA ASP A 248 10.14 23.38 5.75
C ASP A 248 11.27 23.35 4.71
N PRO A 249 12.06 24.42 4.58
CA PRO A 249 13.17 24.51 3.61
C PRO A 249 14.25 23.43 3.79
N THR A 250 14.29 22.74 4.94
CA THR A 250 15.23 21.65 5.20
C THR A 250 14.69 20.28 4.76
N ALA A 251 13.41 20.18 4.40
CA ALA A 251 12.79 18.93 3.96
C ALA A 251 13.29 18.51 2.57
N GLU A 252 13.46 17.20 2.40
CA GLU A 252 13.77 16.60 1.09
C GLU A 252 12.59 16.81 0.10
N ARG A 253 12.91 16.86 -1.18
CA ARG A 253 11.93 16.88 -2.26
C ARG A 253 11.32 15.50 -2.47
N ALA A 254 10.14 15.41 -3.09
CA ALA A 254 9.43 14.16 -3.33
C ALA A 254 10.32 13.11 -4.04
N HIS A 255 10.99 13.48 -5.13
CA HIS A 255 11.86 12.57 -5.87
C HIS A 255 13.07 12.10 -5.05
N GLN A 256 13.61 12.93 -4.15
CA GLN A 256 14.69 12.55 -3.25
C GLN A 256 14.24 11.51 -2.20
N MET A 257 12.96 11.52 -1.87
CA MET A 257 12.31 10.55 -0.97
C MET A 257 11.82 9.29 -1.70
N GLY A 258 11.97 9.22 -3.04
CA GLY A 258 11.54 8.08 -3.84
C GLY A 258 10.08 8.14 -4.31
N HIS A 259 9.50 9.34 -4.37
CA HIS A 259 8.13 9.58 -4.80
C HIS A 259 8.06 10.46 -6.05
N ILE A 260 7.24 10.05 -7.03
CA ILE A 260 6.83 10.92 -8.13
C ILE A 260 5.69 11.82 -7.65
N SER A 261 5.67 13.07 -8.08
CA SER A 261 4.55 13.95 -7.75
C SER A 261 3.28 13.62 -8.54
N VAL A 262 2.11 13.93 -7.97
CA VAL A 262 0.81 13.77 -8.65
C VAL A 262 0.77 14.59 -9.92
N GLU A 263 1.23 15.86 -9.90
CA GLU A 263 1.31 16.70 -11.11
C GLU A 263 2.10 16.05 -12.24
N GLU A 264 3.24 15.46 -11.92
CA GLU A 264 4.09 14.80 -12.90
C GLU A 264 3.46 13.51 -13.43
N SER A 265 2.95 12.67 -12.53
CA SER A 265 2.33 11.40 -12.91
C SER A 265 1.04 11.59 -13.73
N LEU A 266 0.24 12.62 -13.44
CA LEU A 266 -0.93 12.99 -14.26
C LEU A 266 -0.53 13.32 -15.71
N ARG A 267 0.60 14.02 -15.89
CA ARG A 267 1.11 14.38 -17.20
C ARG A 267 1.66 13.15 -17.95
N LEU A 268 2.46 12.33 -17.29
CA LEU A 268 3.09 11.15 -17.88
C LEU A 268 2.07 10.06 -18.24
N LEU A 269 1.06 9.88 -17.41
CA LEU A 269 0.06 8.82 -17.56
C LEU A 269 -1.24 9.31 -18.21
N LYS A 270 -1.23 10.48 -18.86
CA LYS A 270 -2.42 11.05 -19.50
C LYS A 270 -3.12 10.09 -20.46
N ASN A 271 -2.35 9.33 -21.23
CA ASN A 271 -2.86 8.43 -22.26
C ASN A 271 -2.73 6.95 -21.90
N ILE A 272 -2.41 6.62 -20.64
CA ILE A 272 -2.25 5.23 -20.19
C ILE A 272 -3.58 4.46 -20.33
N ASN A 273 -3.53 3.29 -20.93
CA ASN A 273 -4.69 2.41 -21.04
C ASN A 273 -4.89 1.57 -19.78
N VAL A 274 -5.47 2.17 -18.78
CA VAL A 274 -5.83 1.54 -17.48
C VAL A 274 -7.29 1.83 -17.21
N ARG A 275 -8.07 0.80 -16.84
CA ARG A 275 -9.52 0.93 -16.66
C ARG A 275 -9.88 1.82 -15.46
N ARG A 276 -9.23 1.63 -14.29
CA ARG A 276 -9.38 2.48 -13.10
C ARG A 276 -8.01 2.93 -12.60
N ARG A 277 -7.86 4.22 -12.40
CA ARG A 277 -6.62 4.88 -11.98
C ARG A 277 -6.88 5.55 -10.65
N ILE A 278 -6.17 5.14 -9.61
CA ILE A 278 -6.45 5.53 -8.22
C ILE A 278 -5.15 5.98 -7.56
N TYR A 279 -5.10 7.19 -7.01
CA TYR A 279 -4.03 7.61 -6.13
C TYR A 279 -4.22 7.07 -4.72
N ILE A 280 -3.16 6.54 -4.14
CA ILE A 280 -3.09 5.99 -2.78
C ILE A 280 -1.81 6.45 -2.09
N HIS A 281 -1.60 6.12 -0.81
CA HIS A 281 -0.42 6.51 -0.05
C HIS A 281 -0.25 8.04 0.03
N ILE A 282 -1.32 8.74 0.40
CA ILE A 282 -1.42 10.20 0.32
C ILE A 282 -0.87 10.83 1.60
N ASN A 283 0.11 11.74 1.46
CA ASN A 283 0.66 12.45 2.61
C ASN A 283 -0.33 13.47 3.18
N ASN A 284 -0.27 13.69 4.48
CA ASN A 284 -1.17 14.59 5.20
C ASN A 284 -1.11 16.06 4.72
N THR A 285 -0.02 16.48 4.09
CA THR A 285 0.14 17.84 3.54
C THR A 285 -0.42 17.99 2.14
N ASN A 286 -0.65 16.87 1.43
CA ASN A 286 -1.09 16.89 0.05
C ASN A 286 -2.45 17.60 -0.10
N PRO A 287 -2.55 18.67 -0.94
CA PRO A 287 -3.78 19.44 -1.10
C PRO A 287 -4.94 18.65 -1.72
N ILE A 288 -4.69 17.49 -2.36
CA ILE A 288 -5.77 16.62 -2.87
C ILE A 288 -6.68 16.09 -1.78
N LEU A 289 -6.26 16.13 -0.50
CA LEU A 289 -7.07 15.75 0.66
C LEU A 289 -8.21 16.72 0.97
N ASN A 290 -8.14 17.94 0.44
CA ASN A 290 -9.23 18.90 0.48
C ASN A 290 -10.19 18.63 -0.70
N GLU A 291 -11.29 17.94 -0.46
CA GLU A 291 -12.24 17.51 -1.49
C GLU A 291 -12.90 18.68 -2.25
N ALA A 292 -12.90 19.90 -1.68
CA ALA A 292 -13.36 21.13 -2.34
C ALA A 292 -12.22 21.89 -3.05
N GLY A 293 -10.97 21.40 -2.94
CA GLY A 293 -9.78 22.06 -3.48
C GLY A 293 -9.64 21.96 -5.00
N PRO A 294 -8.86 22.85 -5.62
CA PRO A 294 -8.60 22.80 -7.05
C PRO A 294 -7.78 21.57 -7.45
N GLU A 295 -6.84 21.12 -6.61
CA GLU A 295 -6.00 19.95 -6.87
C GLU A 295 -6.83 18.65 -6.87
N HIS A 296 -7.77 18.52 -5.93
CA HIS A 296 -8.72 17.41 -5.92
C HIS A 296 -9.54 17.36 -7.20
N ARG A 297 -10.06 18.53 -7.65
CA ARG A 297 -10.79 18.63 -8.92
C ARG A 297 -9.92 18.27 -10.11
N ALA A 298 -8.67 18.78 -10.17
CA ALA A 298 -7.75 18.47 -11.26
C ALA A 298 -7.48 16.97 -11.41
N VAL A 299 -7.34 16.23 -10.30
CA VAL A 299 -7.21 14.77 -10.29
C VAL A 299 -8.47 14.11 -10.89
N ARG A 300 -9.65 14.54 -10.45
CA ARG A 300 -10.95 14.02 -10.93
C ARG A 300 -11.20 14.31 -12.40
N ASP A 301 -10.92 15.53 -12.84
CA ASP A 301 -11.07 15.97 -14.22
C ASP A 301 -10.14 15.23 -15.17
N ALA A 302 -8.96 14.80 -14.70
CA ALA A 302 -8.06 13.92 -15.42
C ALA A 302 -8.51 12.44 -15.45
N GLY A 303 -9.66 12.09 -14.86
CA GLY A 303 -10.22 10.75 -14.83
C GLY A 303 -9.53 9.83 -13.82
N TRP A 304 -8.89 10.38 -12.79
CA TRP A 304 -8.32 9.64 -11.68
C TRP A 304 -9.24 9.69 -10.45
N GLU A 305 -9.12 8.66 -9.63
CA GLU A 305 -9.77 8.57 -8.33
C GLU A 305 -8.75 8.80 -7.22
N ILE A 306 -9.23 9.20 -6.03
CA ILE A 306 -8.41 9.36 -4.83
C ILE A 306 -8.91 8.32 -3.84
N ALA A 307 -8.05 7.38 -3.45
CA ALA A 307 -8.39 6.28 -2.57
C ALA A 307 -8.92 6.78 -1.22
N GLU A 308 -9.90 6.07 -0.70
CA GLU A 308 -10.42 6.24 0.66
C GLU A 308 -10.34 4.92 1.41
N ASP A 309 -10.29 4.98 2.74
CA ASP A 309 -10.33 3.80 3.59
C ASP A 309 -11.68 3.07 3.41
N ASN A 310 -11.64 1.75 3.53
CA ASN A 310 -12.78 0.85 3.40
C ASN A 310 -13.42 0.76 2.00
N TRP A 311 -12.75 1.23 0.94
CA TRP A 311 -13.25 0.99 -0.41
C TRP A 311 -13.19 -0.50 -0.78
N TYR A 312 -14.24 -0.96 -1.44
CA TYR A 312 -14.35 -2.30 -1.99
C TYR A 312 -14.58 -2.26 -3.49
N LEU A 313 -13.80 -3.05 -4.21
CA LEU A 313 -13.91 -3.24 -5.66
C LEU A 313 -14.01 -4.73 -5.96
N GLU A 314 -15.00 -5.09 -6.74
CA GLU A 314 -15.11 -6.41 -7.37
C GLU A 314 -14.82 -6.28 -8.86
N LEU A 315 -13.93 -7.15 -9.40
CA LEU A 315 -13.39 -7.06 -10.76
C LEU A 315 -13.77 -8.28 -11.61
#